data_6fb41a8e291923f3dc3f711a97637df5
#
_entry.id   6fb41a8e291923f3dc3f711a97637df5
#
_cell.length_a   1.000
_cell.length_b   1.000
_cell.length_c   1.000
_cell.angle_alpha   90.00
_cell.angle_beta   90.00
_cell.angle_gamma   90.00
#
_symmetry.space_group_name_H-M   'P 1'
#
loop_
_entity.id
_entity.type
_entity.pdbx_description
1 polymer ?
#
loop_
_entity_poly.entity_id
_entity_poly.type
_entity_poly.pdbx_seq_one_letter_code
_entity_poly.pdbx_strand_id
1 'polypeptide(L)'
;MNFRFQRLLASPSLIFFVALFLRLTFLFYEAHQVPATALATVPFQNEVGSVAAALAQGQGFCCVFHQPTGPTAWLAPVYPFFLAAIFKTFGSFTVVSFYAAALFNCVFSALVCWPLFHCALRIGNRTTAAAAGWLWAVFPSGVVIPFEWIWDSSLSALLAISLLWATFRLADDSRRRNFIFYGLFWGFCLLVNPALGSVLPFLLIWIYLRIGSSDRRRLAHIALVICLAILVCLPWTIRNAVQFHRFIPIRSDFPFELWMGNNPIYDPHSRQLNRITRYEEVHRYSQLGEIAFLEEKGTAAKEFIRQHPALTLQLAARRVVAIWMGTPAPWQDFQRADSNLARFILGWNVLTILGTAAGLACVFIVRRWFLLPVAAYPLVFPLVYYLTQVSLRLRHPCDPALALLMALAITWPWLRTAAHANAG
;
A
#
# COMPACT_ATOMS: atom_id res chain seq x y z
N MET A 1 -22.36 -24.35 -20.14
CA MET A 1 -22.39 -23.81 -18.73
C MET A 1 -23.57 -22.84 -18.63
N ASN A 2 -24.46 -23.00 -17.64
CA ASN A 2 -25.74 -22.30 -17.57
C ASN A 2 -25.53 -20.77 -17.45
N PHE A 3 -26.23 -19.94 -18.25
CA PHE A 3 -26.07 -18.47 -18.29
C PHE A 3 -26.25 -17.79 -16.90
N ARG A 4 -27.10 -18.38 -16.06
CA ARG A 4 -27.29 -17.95 -14.65
C ARG A 4 -26.04 -18.19 -13.81
N PHE A 5 -25.34 -19.29 -14.01
CA PHE A 5 -24.11 -19.63 -13.28
C PHE A 5 -22.95 -18.69 -13.67
N GLN A 6 -22.82 -18.34 -14.96
CA GLN A 6 -21.81 -17.37 -15.40
C GLN A 6 -22.08 -15.96 -14.81
N ARG A 7 -23.34 -15.54 -14.72
CA ARG A 7 -23.72 -14.26 -14.07
C ARG A 7 -23.41 -14.27 -12.59
N LEU A 8 -23.57 -15.38 -11.91
CA LEU A 8 -23.27 -15.53 -10.49
C LEU A 8 -21.76 -15.42 -10.26
N LEU A 9 -20.93 -16.14 -11.01
CA LEU A 9 -19.47 -16.07 -10.93
C LEU A 9 -18.89 -14.68 -11.24
N ALA A 10 -19.62 -13.85 -11.99
CA ALA A 10 -19.29 -12.46 -12.27
C ALA A 10 -20.02 -11.48 -11.35
N SER A 11 -20.40 -11.89 -10.13
CA SER A 11 -21.00 -11.04 -9.11
C SER A 11 -19.91 -10.50 -8.17
N PRO A 12 -19.76 -9.16 -8.05
CA PRO A 12 -18.78 -8.59 -7.13
C PRO A 12 -19.03 -8.96 -5.67
N SER A 13 -20.31 -9.14 -5.29
CA SER A 13 -20.68 -9.58 -3.95
C SER A 13 -20.23 -11.02 -3.66
N LEU A 14 -20.44 -11.95 -4.57
CA LEU A 14 -19.96 -13.32 -4.41
C LEU A 14 -18.43 -13.34 -4.26
N ILE A 15 -17.73 -12.63 -5.14
CA ILE A 15 -16.26 -12.55 -5.12
C ILE A 15 -15.78 -11.98 -3.78
N PHE A 16 -16.43 -10.92 -3.28
CA PHE A 16 -16.14 -10.33 -1.97
C PHE A 16 -16.30 -11.34 -0.83
N PHE A 17 -17.42 -12.06 -0.78
CA PHE A 17 -17.65 -13.04 0.31
C PHE A 17 -16.68 -14.20 0.25
N VAL A 18 -16.35 -14.70 -0.95
CA VAL A 18 -15.33 -15.75 -1.09
C VAL A 18 -13.94 -15.22 -0.71
N ALA A 19 -13.60 -14.01 -1.13
CA ALA A 19 -12.34 -13.37 -0.75
C ALA A 19 -12.23 -13.20 0.78
N LEU A 20 -13.30 -12.77 1.43
CA LEU A 20 -13.36 -12.62 2.89
C LEU A 20 -13.24 -13.99 3.58
N PHE A 21 -14.00 -14.97 3.11
CA PHE A 21 -13.94 -16.34 3.64
C PHE A 21 -12.53 -16.92 3.59
N LEU A 22 -11.82 -16.80 2.46
CA LEU A 22 -10.45 -17.27 2.33
C LEU A 22 -9.51 -16.59 3.33
N ARG A 23 -9.62 -15.27 3.49
CA ARG A 23 -8.79 -14.50 4.45
C ARG A 23 -9.05 -14.92 5.88
N LEU A 24 -10.32 -15.11 6.26
CA LEU A 24 -10.68 -15.56 7.61
C LEU A 24 -10.22 -16.99 7.85
N THR A 25 -10.40 -17.90 6.89
CA THR A 25 -9.91 -19.28 7.01
C THR A 25 -8.40 -19.30 7.25
N PHE A 26 -7.65 -18.52 6.49
CA PHE A 26 -6.19 -18.45 6.63
C PHE A 26 -5.78 -17.78 7.95
N LEU A 27 -6.45 -16.70 8.35
CA LEU A 27 -6.24 -16.06 9.65
C LEU A 27 -6.40 -17.04 10.80
N PHE A 28 -7.50 -17.79 10.83
CA PHE A 28 -7.76 -18.75 11.93
C PHE A 28 -6.81 -19.95 11.87
N TYR A 29 -6.45 -20.41 10.67
CA TYR A 29 -5.49 -21.48 10.50
C TYR A 29 -4.11 -21.09 11.05
N GLU A 30 -3.56 -19.95 10.64
CA GLU A 30 -2.25 -19.47 11.10
C GLU A 30 -2.27 -19.11 12.59
N ALA A 31 -3.31 -18.42 13.05
CA ALA A 31 -3.42 -18.06 14.45
C ALA A 31 -3.50 -19.28 15.39
N HIS A 32 -4.06 -20.41 14.91
CA HIS A 32 -4.08 -21.64 15.69
C HIS A 32 -2.70 -22.27 15.87
N GLN A 33 -1.74 -21.98 14.97
CA GLN A 33 -0.36 -22.49 15.05
C GLN A 33 0.52 -21.68 16.01
N VAL A 34 0.04 -20.52 16.48
CA VAL A 34 0.83 -19.57 17.26
C VAL A 34 0.32 -19.49 18.68
N PRO A 35 1.20 -19.55 19.72
CA PRO A 35 0.79 -19.38 21.11
C PRO A 35 0.04 -18.06 21.34
N ALA A 36 -0.99 -18.05 22.17
CA ALA A 36 -1.81 -16.87 22.47
C ALA A 36 -0.99 -15.67 22.96
N THR A 37 0.07 -15.91 23.73
CA THR A 37 1.00 -14.87 24.18
C THR A 37 1.75 -14.20 23.02
N ALA A 38 2.15 -14.97 22.02
CA ALA A 38 2.81 -14.46 20.83
C ALA A 38 1.82 -13.71 19.94
N LEU A 39 0.59 -14.18 19.76
CA LEU A 39 -0.47 -13.46 19.04
C LEU A 39 -0.79 -12.11 19.69
N ALA A 40 -0.76 -12.04 21.01
CA ALA A 40 -1.02 -10.80 21.73
C ALA A 40 0.09 -9.76 21.60
N THR A 41 1.31 -10.16 21.27
CA THR A 41 2.48 -9.26 21.31
C THR A 41 3.14 -9.06 19.95
N VAL A 42 3.55 -10.15 19.29
CA VAL A 42 4.41 -10.09 18.10
C VAL A 42 3.86 -9.23 16.95
N PRO A 43 2.56 -9.32 16.56
CA PRO A 43 2.01 -8.52 15.48
C PRO A 43 1.98 -7.01 15.77
N PHE A 44 2.12 -6.63 17.03
CA PHE A 44 2.10 -5.24 17.50
C PHE A 44 3.50 -4.73 17.90
N GLN A 45 4.55 -5.55 17.80
CA GLN A 45 5.94 -5.12 18.07
C GLN A 45 6.49 -4.27 16.92
N ASN A 46 5.77 -3.20 16.65
CA ASN A 46 6.08 -2.23 15.61
C ASN A 46 5.68 -0.82 16.07
N GLU A 47 6.06 0.18 15.31
CA GLU A 47 5.85 1.59 15.63
C GLU A 47 4.36 1.93 15.76
N VAL A 48 3.50 1.31 14.93
CA VAL A 48 2.05 1.55 14.96
C VAL A 48 1.44 1.00 16.25
N GLY A 49 1.81 -0.23 16.65
CA GLY A 49 1.35 -0.83 17.89
C GLY A 49 1.76 -0.02 19.12
N SER A 50 3.00 0.49 19.09
CA SER A 50 3.54 1.35 20.15
C SER A 50 2.74 2.64 20.32
N VAL A 51 2.59 3.40 19.22
CA VAL A 51 1.86 4.68 19.23
C VAL A 51 0.38 4.48 19.56
N ALA A 52 -0.24 3.40 19.04
CA ALA A 52 -1.63 3.08 19.35
C ALA A 52 -1.85 2.76 20.84
N ALA A 53 -0.91 2.06 21.46
CA ALA A 53 -0.97 1.78 22.91
C ALA A 53 -0.84 3.06 23.75
N ALA A 54 0.08 3.95 23.39
CA ALA A 54 0.23 5.25 24.04
C ALA A 54 -1.03 6.12 23.90
N LEU A 55 -1.64 6.15 22.71
CA LEU A 55 -2.93 6.81 22.47
C LEU A 55 -4.06 6.23 23.32
N ALA A 56 -4.16 4.89 23.39
CA ALA A 56 -5.19 4.21 24.18
C ALA A 56 -5.07 4.51 25.70
N GLN A 57 -3.83 4.73 26.17
CA GLN A 57 -3.51 5.11 27.56
C GLN A 57 -3.63 6.62 27.83
N GLY A 58 -4.00 7.43 26.83
CA GLY A 58 -4.12 8.88 26.96
C GLY A 58 -2.81 9.66 26.99
N GLN A 59 -1.68 9.04 26.61
CA GLN A 59 -0.35 9.67 26.56
C GLN A 59 -0.17 10.55 25.30
N GLY A 60 -1.12 10.49 24.36
CA GLY A 60 -1.04 11.23 23.10
C GLY A 60 -0.31 10.45 22.00
N PHE A 61 -0.04 11.12 20.88
CA PHE A 61 0.65 10.54 19.72
C PHE A 61 2.17 10.55 19.94
N CYS A 62 2.70 9.52 20.60
CA CYS A 62 4.08 9.44 21.10
C CYS A 62 4.60 8.01 21.15
N CYS A 63 5.82 7.85 21.64
CA CYS A 63 6.34 6.58 22.14
C CYS A 63 6.53 5.51 21.05
N VAL A 64 7.14 5.90 19.94
CA VAL A 64 7.23 5.10 18.69
C VAL A 64 7.97 3.76 18.84
N PHE A 65 8.84 3.58 19.86
CA PHE A 65 9.64 2.35 20.05
C PHE A 65 9.34 1.61 21.37
N HIS A 66 8.09 1.57 21.80
CA HIS A 66 7.65 0.93 23.05
C HIS A 66 8.35 1.49 24.33
N GLN A 67 8.85 2.70 24.23
CA GLN A 67 9.51 3.43 25.32
C GLN A 67 8.98 4.86 25.34
N PRO A 68 9.07 5.57 26.46
CA PRO A 68 8.65 6.98 26.58
C PRO A 68 9.60 7.91 25.83
N THR A 69 9.54 7.88 24.49
CA THR A 69 10.42 8.65 23.60
C THR A 69 9.88 10.03 23.24
N GLY A 70 8.80 10.47 23.89
CA GLY A 70 8.16 11.75 23.62
C GLY A 70 7.25 11.76 22.38
N PRO A 71 6.71 12.94 22.02
CA PRO A 71 5.85 13.14 20.87
C PRO A 71 6.51 12.67 19.57
N THR A 72 5.71 12.15 18.63
CA THR A 72 6.23 11.68 17.35
C THR A 72 5.42 12.19 16.16
N ALA A 73 6.06 12.35 15.01
CA ALA A 73 5.47 12.50 13.69
C ALA A 73 5.92 11.35 12.75
N TRP A 74 6.48 10.28 13.31
CA TRP A 74 7.02 9.12 12.57
C TRP A 74 6.00 8.45 11.66
N LEU A 75 4.73 8.46 12.07
CA LEU A 75 3.64 7.75 11.37
C LEU A 75 2.56 8.70 10.86
N ALA A 76 1.90 8.32 9.79
CA ALA A 76 0.64 8.91 9.38
C ALA A 76 -0.47 8.58 10.41
N PRO A 77 -1.39 9.51 10.72
CA PRO A 77 -2.21 9.42 11.95
C PRO A 77 -3.34 8.40 11.90
N VAL A 78 -3.96 8.17 10.75
CA VAL A 78 -5.27 7.48 10.70
C VAL A 78 -5.20 6.06 11.24
N TYR A 79 -4.22 5.27 10.82
CA TYR A 79 -4.15 3.88 11.26
C TYR A 79 -3.75 3.72 12.74
N PRO A 80 -2.80 4.48 13.31
CA PRO A 80 -2.56 4.49 14.76
C PRO A 80 -3.79 4.86 15.59
N PHE A 81 -4.59 5.86 15.17
CA PHE A 81 -5.85 6.20 15.86
C PHE A 81 -6.89 5.08 15.73
N PHE A 82 -7.00 4.44 14.57
CA PHE A 82 -7.88 3.29 14.37
C PHE A 82 -7.49 2.13 15.30
N LEU A 83 -6.20 1.78 15.37
CA LEU A 83 -5.73 0.71 16.25
C LEU A 83 -5.86 1.09 17.74
N ALA A 84 -5.66 2.36 18.09
CA ALA A 84 -5.87 2.86 19.45
C ALA A 84 -7.33 2.70 19.89
N ALA A 85 -8.31 2.90 19.00
CA ALA A 85 -9.72 2.64 19.30
C ALA A 85 -9.96 1.16 19.60
N ILE A 86 -9.34 0.25 18.86
CA ILE A 86 -9.37 -1.20 19.14
C ILE A 86 -8.74 -1.50 20.51
N PHE A 87 -7.57 -0.95 20.80
CA PHE A 87 -6.88 -1.14 22.06
C PHE A 87 -7.66 -0.59 23.26
N LYS A 88 -8.33 0.55 23.08
CA LYS A 88 -9.18 1.14 24.14
C LYS A 88 -10.39 0.27 24.44
N THR A 89 -10.90 -0.46 23.45
CA THR A 89 -12.10 -1.29 23.59
C THR A 89 -11.77 -2.69 24.10
N PHE A 90 -10.69 -3.30 23.61
CA PHE A 90 -10.36 -4.72 23.85
C PHE A 90 -9.07 -4.92 24.64
N GLY A 91 -8.41 -3.84 25.07
CA GLY A 91 -7.12 -3.87 25.75
C GLY A 91 -5.94 -3.86 24.79
N SER A 92 -4.84 -3.17 25.20
CA SER A 92 -3.60 -3.16 24.44
C SER A 92 -2.88 -4.51 24.55
N PHE A 93 -2.37 -5.01 23.44
CA PHE A 93 -1.59 -6.25 23.39
C PHE A 93 -2.35 -7.46 23.92
N THR A 94 -3.60 -7.62 23.52
CA THR A 94 -4.44 -8.77 23.84
C THR A 94 -4.73 -9.62 22.59
N VAL A 95 -5.04 -10.89 22.80
CA VAL A 95 -5.48 -11.80 21.71
C VAL A 95 -6.74 -11.26 21.05
N VAL A 96 -7.66 -10.66 21.82
CA VAL A 96 -8.92 -10.10 21.31
C VAL A 96 -8.62 -8.89 20.41
N SER A 97 -7.71 -8.01 20.81
CA SER A 97 -7.30 -6.86 19.96
C SER A 97 -6.60 -7.31 18.68
N PHE A 98 -5.83 -8.41 18.74
CA PHE A 98 -5.25 -9.00 17.52
C PHE A 98 -6.34 -9.45 16.56
N TYR A 99 -7.29 -10.28 17.01
CA TYR A 99 -8.37 -10.74 16.13
C TYR A 99 -9.24 -9.60 15.63
N ALA A 100 -9.53 -8.59 16.45
CA ALA A 100 -10.29 -7.41 16.00
C ALA A 100 -9.55 -6.65 14.90
N ALA A 101 -8.25 -6.34 15.08
CA ALA A 101 -7.46 -5.63 14.08
C ALA A 101 -7.27 -6.45 12.80
N ALA A 102 -6.95 -7.74 12.91
CA ALA A 102 -6.80 -8.65 11.78
C ALA A 102 -8.12 -8.82 11.00
N LEU A 103 -9.26 -8.92 11.70
CA LEU A 103 -10.58 -9.00 11.07
C LEU A 103 -10.87 -7.76 10.22
N PHE A 104 -10.65 -6.55 10.75
CA PHE A 104 -10.81 -5.32 9.99
C PHE A 104 -9.89 -5.28 8.76
N ASN A 105 -8.63 -5.68 8.92
CA ASN A 105 -7.70 -5.74 7.79
C ASN A 105 -8.15 -6.78 6.74
N CYS A 106 -8.69 -7.93 7.15
CA CYS A 106 -9.28 -8.92 6.23
C CYS A 106 -10.48 -8.34 5.47
N VAL A 107 -11.33 -7.58 6.16
CA VAL A 107 -12.47 -6.88 5.54
C VAL A 107 -11.96 -5.81 4.55
N PHE A 108 -10.97 -4.98 4.91
CA PHE A 108 -10.38 -3.99 4.00
C PHE A 108 -9.80 -4.66 2.76
N SER A 109 -9.05 -5.75 2.94
CA SER A 109 -8.49 -6.50 1.81
C SER A 109 -9.58 -7.15 0.93
N ALA A 110 -10.64 -7.70 1.51
CA ALA A 110 -11.74 -8.26 0.73
C ALA A 110 -12.53 -7.18 -0.01
N LEU A 111 -12.75 -6.01 0.59
CA LEU A 111 -13.45 -4.87 -0.02
C LEU A 111 -12.75 -4.35 -1.28
N VAL A 112 -11.46 -4.60 -1.46
CA VAL A 112 -10.72 -4.31 -2.70
C VAL A 112 -11.42 -4.90 -3.94
N CYS A 113 -12.07 -6.06 -3.80
CA CYS A 113 -12.80 -6.70 -4.90
C CYS A 113 -13.81 -5.77 -5.56
N TRP A 114 -14.42 -4.86 -4.79
CA TRP A 114 -15.49 -3.99 -5.29
C TRP A 114 -14.97 -2.91 -6.25
N PRO A 115 -14.11 -1.97 -5.84
CA PRO A 115 -13.55 -0.97 -6.75
C PRO A 115 -12.72 -1.61 -7.86
N LEU A 116 -12.02 -2.72 -7.60
CA LEU A 116 -11.26 -3.46 -8.60
C LEU A 116 -12.16 -4.01 -9.71
N PHE A 117 -13.29 -4.64 -9.36
CA PHE A 117 -14.28 -5.13 -10.32
C PHE A 117 -14.79 -3.99 -11.22
N HIS A 118 -15.12 -2.83 -10.63
CA HIS A 118 -15.60 -1.68 -11.39
C HIS A 118 -14.54 -1.04 -12.27
N CYS A 119 -13.27 -0.99 -11.83
CA CYS A 119 -12.14 -0.58 -12.67
C CYS A 119 -12.00 -1.53 -13.87
N ALA A 120 -12.03 -2.85 -13.62
CA ALA A 120 -11.89 -3.86 -14.65
C ALA A 120 -13.06 -3.84 -15.67
N LEU A 121 -14.28 -3.62 -15.18
CA LEU A 121 -15.45 -3.45 -16.04
C LEU A 121 -15.33 -2.24 -16.96
N ARG A 122 -14.70 -1.16 -16.47
CA ARG A 122 -14.50 0.09 -17.22
C ARG A 122 -13.44 -0.03 -18.31
N ILE A 123 -12.39 -0.81 -18.07
CA ILE A 123 -11.26 -0.96 -19.00
C ILE A 123 -11.40 -2.16 -19.96
N GLY A 124 -12.23 -3.13 -19.61
CA GLY A 124 -12.48 -4.33 -20.38
C GLY A 124 -13.99 -4.64 -20.49
N ASN A 125 -14.36 -5.79 -19.99
CA ASN A 125 -15.75 -6.24 -19.97
C ASN A 125 -16.04 -7.01 -18.65
N ARG A 126 -17.25 -7.64 -18.57
CA ARG A 126 -17.65 -8.38 -17.37
C ARG A 126 -16.74 -9.60 -17.09
N THR A 127 -16.18 -10.23 -18.12
CA THR A 127 -15.20 -11.32 -17.97
C THR A 127 -13.91 -10.83 -17.37
N THR A 128 -13.40 -9.67 -17.84
CA THR A 128 -12.21 -9.00 -17.26
C THR A 128 -12.46 -8.61 -15.81
N ALA A 129 -13.66 -8.10 -15.51
CA ALA A 129 -14.03 -7.72 -14.14
C ALA A 129 -14.08 -8.94 -13.19
N ALA A 130 -14.67 -10.05 -13.65
CA ALA A 130 -14.68 -11.30 -12.89
C ALA A 130 -13.26 -11.84 -12.70
N ALA A 131 -12.44 -11.88 -13.77
CA ALA A 131 -11.05 -12.34 -13.69
C ALA A 131 -10.23 -11.52 -12.69
N ALA A 132 -10.32 -10.18 -12.72
CA ALA A 132 -9.63 -9.31 -11.76
C ALA A 132 -10.06 -9.58 -10.32
N GLY A 133 -11.35 -9.69 -10.08
CA GLY A 133 -11.89 -9.97 -8.75
C GLY A 133 -11.45 -11.34 -8.22
N TRP A 134 -11.51 -12.39 -9.03
CA TRP A 134 -11.06 -13.73 -8.64
C TRP A 134 -9.55 -13.82 -8.44
N LEU A 135 -8.74 -13.17 -9.29
CA LEU A 135 -7.30 -13.05 -9.08
C LEU A 135 -7.00 -12.42 -7.73
N TRP A 136 -7.71 -11.32 -7.37
CA TRP A 136 -7.53 -10.70 -6.06
C TRP A 136 -8.04 -11.57 -4.90
N ALA A 137 -9.13 -12.30 -5.08
CA ALA A 137 -9.64 -13.19 -4.04
C ALA A 137 -8.59 -14.20 -3.57
N VAL A 138 -7.77 -14.72 -4.50
CA VAL A 138 -6.70 -15.69 -4.23
C VAL A 138 -5.30 -15.08 -4.22
N PHE A 139 -5.16 -13.76 -4.33
CA PHE A 139 -3.85 -13.11 -4.38
C PHE A 139 -3.11 -13.30 -3.05
N PRO A 140 -1.92 -13.94 -3.01
CA PRO A 140 -1.26 -14.33 -1.76
C PRO A 140 -1.04 -13.18 -0.79
N SER A 141 -0.54 -12.02 -1.27
CA SER A 141 -0.36 -10.85 -0.41
C SER A 141 -1.70 -10.32 0.13
N GLY A 142 -2.77 -10.38 -0.67
CA GLY A 142 -4.12 -10.01 -0.24
C GLY A 142 -4.70 -10.94 0.82
N VAL A 143 -4.24 -12.20 0.88
CA VAL A 143 -4.67 -13.18 1.89
C VAL A 143 -3.85 -13.07 3.16
N VAL A 144 -2.52 -12.96 3.07
CA VAL A 144 -1.57 -13.10 4.19
C VAL A 144 -1.29 -11.77 4.92
N ILE A 145 -1.06 -10.67 4.20
CA ILE A 145 -0.69 -9.37 4.79
C ILE A 145 -1.70 -8.85 5.82
N PRO A 146 -3.03 -9.08 5.70
CA PRO A 146 -4.01 -8.56 6.66
C PRO A 146 -3.76 -8.94 8.12
N PHE A 147 -3.14 -10.05 8.40
CA PHE A 147 -2.90 -10.54 9.77
C PHE A 147 -1.43 -10.76 10.11
N GLU A 148 -0.56 -10.95 9.12
CA GLU A 148 0.88 -11.06 9.35
C GLU A 148 1.45 -9.75 9.91
N TRP A 149 0.93 -8.63 9.42
CA TRP A 149 1.32 -7.30 9.85
C TRP A 149 0.08 -6.45 10.19
N ILE A 150 -0.11 -6.17 11.47
CA ILE A 150 -1.15 -5.22 11.89
C ILE A 150 -0.66 -3.80 11.57
N TRP A 151 -0.98 -3.37 10.34
CA TRP A 151 -0.53 -2.12 9.73
C TRP A 151 -1.56 -1.61 8.70
N ASP A 152 -1.36 -0.39 8.19
CA ASP A 152 -2.23 0.25 7.20
C ASP A 152 -2.25 -0.41 5.81
N SER A 153 -1.46 -1.47 5.58
CA SER A 153 -1.22 -2.04 4.24
C SER A 153 -2.49 -2.46 3.51
N SER A 154 -3.40 -3.17 4.19
CA SER A 154 -4.68 -3.60 3.61
C SER A 154 -5.62 -2.44 3.33
N LEU A 155 -5.67 -1.45 4.24
CA LEU A 155 -6.42 -0.21 4.03
C LEU A 155 -5.83 0.60 2.87
N SER A 156 -4.51 0.71 2.79
CA SER A 156 -3.80 1.39 1.70
C SER A 156 -4.08 0.75 0.33
N ALA A 157 -4.15 -0.58 0.24
CA ALA A 157 -4.52 -1.29 -0.98
C ALA A 157 -5.96 -1.00 -1.41
N LEU A 158 -6.90 -0.97 -0.45
CA LEU A 158 -8.29 -0.59 -0.71
C LEU A 158 -8.40 0.86 -1.20
N LEU A 159 -7.68 1.77 -0.54
CA LEU A 159 -7.68 3.19 -0.91
C LEU A 159 -7.04 3.42 -2.28
N ALA A 160 -5.94 2.76 -2.59
CA ALA A 160 -5.26 2.87 -3.88
C ALA A 160 -6.18 2.51 -5.05
N ILE A 161 -6.85 1.36 -4.99
CA ILE A 161 -7.76 0.95 -6.08
C ILE A 161 -9.06 1.78 -6.08
N SER A 162 -9.51 2.26 -4.93
CA SER A 162 -10.66 3.15 -4.83
C SER A 162 -10.37 4.53 -5.43
N LEU A 163 -9.15 5.06 -5.25
CA LEU A 163 -8.67 6.27 -5.91
C LEU A 163 -8.63 6.09 -7.43
N LEU A 164 -8.15 4.95 -7.92
CA LEU A 164 -8.18 4.65 -9.35
C LEU A 164 -9.62 4.62 -9.90
N TRP A 165 -10.52 3.95 -9.20
CA TRP A 165 -11.94 3.91 -9.56
C TRP A 165 -12.57 5.32 -9.55
N ALA A 166 -12.32 6.10 -8.50
CA ALA A 166 -12.80 7.47 -8.40
C ALA A 166 -12.23 8.36 -9.53
N THR A 167 -10.97 8.15 -9.91
CA THR A 167 -10.33 8.82 -11.05
C THR A 167 -11.09 8.57 -12.36
N PHE A 168 -11.43 7.31 -12.63
CA PHE A 168 -12.21 6.95 -13.82
C PHE A 168 -13.61 7.57 -13.79
N ARG A 169 -14.28 7.52 -12.63
CA ARG A 169 -15.63 8.11 -12.46
C ARG A 169 -15.61 9.63 -12.63
N LEU A 170 -14.57 10.29 -12.15
CA LEU A 170 -14.44 11.74 -12.26
C LEU A 170 -14.25 12.18 -13.72
N ALA A 171 -13.59 11.38 -14.54
CA ALA A 171 -13.46 11.63 -15.98
C ALA A 171 -14.80 11.44 -16.74
N ASP A 172 -15.71 10.60 -16.25
CA ASP A 172 -17.03 10.38 -16.83
C ASP A 172 -18.06 11.44 -16.37
N ASP A 173 -17.95 11.92 -15.12
CA ASP A 173 -18.82 12.94 -14.54
C ASP A 173 -18.00 14.03 -13.87
N SER A 174 -17.68 15.08 -14.64
CA SER A 174 -16.84 16.22 -14.23
C SER A 174 -17.59 17.30 -13.42
N ARG A 175 -18.68 16.97 -12.72
CA ARG A 175 -19.37 17.91 -11.86
C ARG A 175 -18.49 18.36 -10.71
N ARG A 176 -18.56 19.65 -10.35
CA ARG A 176 -17.76 20.26 -9.27
C ARG A 176 -17.82 19.49 -7.96
N ARG A 177 -18.99 18.97 -7.58
CA ARG A 177 -19.17 18.17 -6.35
C ARG A 177 -18.28 16.94 -6.33
N ASN A 178 -18.06 16.28 -7.47
CA ASN A 178 -17.23 15.08 -7.57
C ASN A 178 -15.75 15.42 -7.37
N PHE A 179 -15.29 16.59 -7.83
CA PHE A 179 -13.94 17.10 -7.53
C PHE A 179 -13.77 17.41 -6.05
N ILE A 180 -14.81 17.93 -5.38
CA ILE A 180 -14.79 18.15 -3.93
C ILE A 180 -14.58 16.83 -3.20
N PHE A 181 -15.43 15.84 -3.46
CA PHE A 181 -15.29 14.52 -2.83
C PHE A 181 -13.95 13.86 -3.14
N TYR A 182 -13.46 13.97 -4.36
CA TYR A 182 -12.18 13.42 -4.78
C TYR A 182 -11.01 14.08 -4.05
N GLY A 183 -11.03 15.40 -3.88
CA GLY A 183 -9.99 16.14 -3.14
C GLY A 183 -9.98 15.78 -1.64
N LEU A 184 -11.17 15.72 -1.01
CA LEU A 184 -11.30 15.30 0.39
C LEU A 184 -10.83 13.84 0.57
N PHE A 185 -11.18 12.96 -0.36
CA PHE A 185 -10.76 11.56 -0.35
C PHE A 185 -9.24 11.42 -0.49
N TRP A 186 -8.60 12.23 -1.36
CA TRP A 186 -7.14 12.28 -1.45
C TRP A 186 -6.49 12.69 -0.14
N GLY A 187 -6.99 13.74 0.51
CA GLY A 187 -6.46 14.16 1.81
C GLY A 187 -6.55 13.05 2.85
N PHE A 188 -7.67 12.34 2.93
CA PHE A 188 -7.81 11.17 3.80
C PHE A 188 -6.81 10.06 3.44
N CYS A 189 -6.63 9.74 2.16
CA CYS A 189 -5.66 8.73 1.72
C CYS A 189 -4.22 9.10 2.11
N LEU A 190 -3.84 10.37 2.01
CA LEU A 190 -2.53 10.87 2.42
C LEU A 190 -2.32 10.74 3.94
N LEU A 191 -3.36 10.96 4.75
CA LEU A 191 -3.30 10.77 6.21
C LEU A 191 -3.27 9.29 6.62
N VAL A 192 -3.60 8.36 5.73
CA VAL A 192 -3.39 6.91 5.93
C VAL A 192 -1.99 6.51 5.47
N ASN A 193 -1.63 6.84 4.22
CA ASN A 193 -0.36 6.47 3.62
C ASN A 193 0.11 7.56 2.63
N PRO A 194 1.06 8.42 3.03
CA PRO A 194 1.57 9.49 2.18
C PRO A 194 2.23 9.02 0.87
N ALA A 195 2.73 7.78 0.83
CA ALA A 195 3.33 7.24 -0.39
C ALA A 195 2.34 7.15 -1.57
N LEU A 196 1.01 7.06 -1.29
CA LEU A 196 -0.03 7.16 -2.32
C LEU A 196 0.03 8.49 -3.07
N GLY A 197 0.55 9.55 -2.45
CA GLY A 197 0.75 10.85 -3.09
C GLY A 197 1.66 10.80 -4.32
N SER A 198 2.53 9.80 -4.44
CA SER A 198 3.42 9.64 -5.60
C SER A 198 2.67 9.48 -6.93
N VAL A 199 1.49 8.85 -6.92
CA VAL A 199 0.67 8.65 -8.13
C VAL A 199 -0.28 9.82 -8.41
N LEU A 200 -0.52 10.72 -7.44
CA LEU A 200 -1.45 11.84 -7.58
C LEU A 200 -1.19 12.73 -8.81
N PRO A 201 0.05 13.20 -9.08
CA PRO A 201 0.30 14.05 -10.26
C PRO A 201 -0.10 13.38 -11.57
N PHE A 202 0.18 12.09 -11.71
CA PHE A 202 -0.13 11.32 -12.91
C PHE A 202 -1.64 11.15 -13.12
N LEU A 203 -2.39 10.91 -12.05
CA LEU A 203 -3.84 10.82 -12.09
C LEU A 203 -4.47 12.19 -12.41
N LEU A 204 -3.97 13.27 -11.83
CA LEU A 204 -4.46 14.63 -12.11
C LEU A 204 -4.15 15.08 -13.54
N ILE A 205 -2.95 14.79 -14.05
CA ILE A 205 -2.59 15.06 -15.46
C ILE A 205 -3.54 14.29 -16.39
N TRP A 206 -3.78 13.01 -16.12
CA TRP A 206 -4.69 12.21 -16.92
C TRP A 206 -6.13 12.77 -16.89
N ILE A 207 -6.66 13.14 -15.71
CA ILE A 207 -7.97 13.79 -15.58
C ILE A 207 -8.00 15.07 -16.42
N TYR A 208 -6.97 15.92 -16.31
CA TYR A 208 -6.86 17.17 -17.06
C TYR A 208 -6.91 16.95 -18.57
N LEU A 209 -6.24 15.89 -19.07
CA LEU A 209 -6.23 15.54 -20.49
C LEU A 209 -7.54 14.91 -20.96
N ARG A 210 -8.32 14.30 -20.05
CA ARG A 210 -9.60 13.64 -20.38
C ARG A 210 -10.79 14.57 -20.34
N ILE A 211 -10.79 15.56 -19.45
CA ILE A 211 -11.81 16.61 -19.45
C ILE A 211 -11.63 17.42 -20.72
N GLY A 212 -12.69 17.52 -21.53
CA GLY A 212 -12.63 18.16 -22.83
C GLY A 212 -12.02 19.57 -22.82
N SER A 213 -11.32 19.95 -23.88
CA SER A 213 -10.65 21.24 -24.02
C SER A 213 -11.60 22.45 -23.94
N SER A 214 -12.90 22.22 -24.14
CA SER A 214 -13.96 23.22 -23.99
C SER A 214 -14.23 23.61 -22.52
N ASP A 215 -13.85 22.79 -21.55
CA ASP A 215 -14.03 23.16 -20.13
C ASP A 215 -12.87 24.07 -19.66
N ARG A 216 -13.10 25.38 -19.72
CA ARG A 216 -12.16 26.40 -19.22
C ARG A 216 -11.89 26.29 -17.71
N ARG A 217 -12.72 25.54 -16.96
CA ARG A 217 -12.61 25.37 -15.49
C ARG A 217 -11.75 24.19 -15.08
N ARG A 218 -11.22 23.41 -16.03
CA ARG A 218 -10.45 22.19 -15.72
C ARG A 218 -9.26 22.45 -14.79
N LEU A 219 -8.53 23.55 -14.97
CA LEU A 219 -7.43 23.92 -14.06
C LEU A 219 -7.95 24.28 -12.66
N ALA A 220 -9.08 25.00 -12.58
CA ALA A 220 -9.70 25.33 -11.30
C ALA A 220 -10.18 24.06 -10.57
N HIS A 221 -10.70 23.07 -11.29
CA HIS A 221 -11.07 21.79 -10.71
C HIS A 221 -9.85 21.02 -10.17
N ILE A 222 -8.75 20.99 -10.89
CA ILE A 222 -7.48 20.36 -10.42
C ILE A 222 -6.94 21.11 -9.20
N ALA A 223 -6.91 22.45 -9.24
CA ALA A 223 -6.51 23.25 -8.09
C ALA A 223 -7.42 23.00 -6.87
N LEU A 224 -8.72 22.88 -7.08
CA LEU A 224 -9.67 22.55 -6.01
C LEU A 224 -9.36 21.21 -5.34
N VAL A 225 -9.03 20.16 -6.13
CA VAL A 225 -8.62 18.86 -5.58
C VAL A 225 -7.38 19.00 -4.71
N ILE A 226 -6.35 19.69 -5.20
CA ILE A 226 -5.09 19.90 -4.46
C ILE A 226 -5.36 20.69 -3.16
N CYS A 227 -6.10 21.81 -3.26
CA CYS A 227 -6.43 22.63 -2.10
C CYS A 227 -7.20 21.85 -1.04
N LEU A 228 -8.18 21.04 -1.43
CA LEU A 228 -8.97 20.23 -0.50
C LEU A 228 -8.14 19.09 0.12
N ALA A 229 -7.26 18.45 -0.65
CA ALA A 229 -6.35 17.45 -0.10
C ALA A 229 -5.41 18.06 0.95
N ILE A 230 -4.85 19.25 0.68
CA ILE A 230 -4.04 19.99 1.64
C ILE A 230 -4.87 20.38 2.86
N LEU A 231 -6.08 20.90 2.68
CA LEU A 231 -6.96 21.32 3.76
C LEU A 231 -7.26 20.18 4.75
N VAL A 232 -7.48 18.96 4.23
CA VAL A 232 -7.70 17.76 5.08
C VAL A 232 -6.43 17.40 5.87
N CYS A 233 -5.24 17.56 5.28
CA CYS A 233 -3.97 17.30 5.96
C CYS A 233 -3.58 18.42 6.95
N LEU A 234 -4.11 19.62 6.77
CA LEU A 234 -3.68 20.82 7.48
C LEU A 234 -3.74 20.72 9.02
N PRO A 235 -4.81 20.19 9.65
CA PRO A 235 -4.84 20.03 11.11
C PRO A 235 -3.66 19.20 11.65
N TRP A 236 -3.30 18.12 10.93
CA TRP A 236 -2.18 17.29 11.30
C TRP A 236 -0.82 17.98 11.07
N THR A 237 -0.69 18.71 9.97
CA THR A 237 0.49 19.52 9.66
C THR A 237 0.70 20.62 10.73
N ILE A 238 -0.38 21.30 11.16
CA ILE A 238 -0.34 22.31 12.22
C ILE A 238 0.10 21.67 13.54
N ARG A 239 -0.50 20.52 13.91
CA ARG A 239 -0.07 19.77 15.10
C ARG A 239 1.43 19.48 15.07
N ASN A 240 1.93 19.00 13.95
CA ASN A 240 3.36 18.70 13.81
C ASN A 240 4.21 19.99 13.91
N ALA A 241 3.80 21.06 13.24
CA ALA A 241 4.53 22.33 13.29
C ALA A 241 4.60 22.93 14.71
N VAL A 242 3.50 22.85 15.46
CA VAL A 242 3.46 23.32 16.86
C VAL A 242 4.33 22.43 17.75
N GLN A 243 4.28 21.09 17.56
CA GLN A 243 4.96 20.14 18.42
C GLN A 243 6.48 20.10 18.19
N PHE A 244 6.93 20.26 16.95
CA PHE A 244 8.33 20.09 16.58
C PHE A 244 9.02 21.39 16.15
N HIS A 245 8.29 22.50 16.08
CA HIS A 245 8.77 23.78 15.54
C HIS A 245 9.40 23.64 14.15
N ARG A 246 8.88 22.68 13.36
CA ARG A 246 9.33 22.32 12.01
C ARG A 246 8.15 22.03 11.10
N PHE A 247 8.29 22.33 9.83
CA PHE A 247 7.29 21.97 8.83
C PHE A 247 7.39 20.49 8.48
N ILE A 248 6.47 19.69 9.01
CA ILE A 248 6.34 18.25 8.75
C ILE A 248 4.90 18.04 8.25
N PRO A 249 4.70 17.87 6.92
CA PRO A 249 3.35 17.78 6.34
C PRO A 249 2.52 16.65 6.96
N ILE A 250 3.06 15.43 7.00
CA ILE A 250 2.33 14.26 7.51
C ILE A 250 3.21 13.43 8.43
N ARG A 251 4.34 12.89 7.93
CA ARG A 251 5.27 12.04 8.68
C ARG A 251 6.72 12.48 8.48
N SER A 252 7.55 12.18 9.46
CA SER A 252 8.93 12.65 9.56
C SER A 252 9.98 11.62 9.14
N ASP A 253 9.64 10.33 9.09
CA ASP A 253 10.55 9.19 9.05
C ASP A 253 11.37 9.00 7.76
N PHE A 254 11.09 9.76 6.68
CA PHE A 254 11.76 9.58 5.39
C PHE A 254 13.31 9.61 5.47
N PRO A 255 13.97 10.51 6.26
CA PRO A 255 15.43 10.50 6.39
C PRO A 255 15.96 9.19 6.95
N PHE A 256 15.22 8.58 7.87
CA PHE A 256 15.56 7.31 8.47
C PHE A 256 15.33 6.14 7.49
N GLU A 257 14.22 6.13 6.77
CA GLU A 257 13.93 5.16 5.71
C GLU A 257 15.02 5.20 4.61
N LEU A 258 15.50 6.41 4.25
CA LEU A 258 16.62 6.58 3.32
C LEU A 258 17.91 5.98 3.88
N TRP A 259 18.19 6.22 5.18
CA TRP A 259 19.36 5.67 5.86
C TRP A 259 19.30 4.14 5.94
N MET A 260 18.13 3.57 6.20
CA MET A 260 17.94 2.13 6.24
C MET A 260 18.41 1.43 4.97
N GLY A 261 18.18 2.05 3.83
CA GLY A 261 18.62 1.50 2.54
C GLY A 261 20.04 1.90 2.11
N ASN A 262 20.65 2.90 2.74
CA ASN A 262 21.90 3.50 2.29
C ASN A 262 22.79 3.86 3.49
N ASN A 263 23.48 2.83 4.03
CA ASN A 263 24.41 2.98 5.13
C ASN A 263 25.53 1.92 5.02
N PRO A 264 26.69 2.12 5.69
CA PRO A 264 27.84 1.21 5.59
C PRO A 264 27.58 -0.19 6.15
N ILE A 265 26.57 -0.34 7.00
CA ILE A 265 26.22 -1.60 7.66
C ILE A 265 25.21 -2.38 6.80
N TYR A 266 24.73 -1.79 5.72
CA TYR A 266 23.71 -2.40 4.87
C TYR A 266 24.26 -3.66 4.20
N ASP A 267 23.78 -4.81 4.67
CA ASP A 267 23.96 -6.09 3.99
C ASP A 267 22.59 -6.53 3.43
N PRO A 268 22.41 -6.54 2.10
CA PRO A 268 21.17 -6.97 1.48
C PRO A 268 20.84 -8.45 1.76
N HIS A 269 21.79 -9.22 2.26
CA HIS A 269 21.63 -10.63 2.63
C HIS A 269 21.39 -10.84 4.13
N SER A 270 21.51 -9.79 4.95
CA SER A 270 21.37 -9.88 6.40
C SER A 270 19.98 -9.43 6.85
N ARG A 271 19.25 -10.34 7.52
CA ARG A 271 18.02 -10.03 8.25
C ARG A 271 18.17 -9.02 9.37
N GLN A 272 19.41 -8.87 9.88
CA GLN A 272 19.67 -8.05 11.06
C GLN A 272 19.52 -6.55 10.78
N LEU A 273 19.54 -6.13 9.53
CA LEU A 273 19.50 -4.73 9.14
C LEU A 273 18.12 -4.11 9.08
N ASN A 274 17.07 -4.92 8.95
CA ASN A 274 15.70 -4.44 9.10
C ASN A 274 15.25 -4.31 10.56
N ARG A 275 16.12 -4.55 11.53
CA ARG A 275 15.82 -4.40 12.96
C ARG A 275 16.49 -3.14 13.52
N ILE A 276 15.78 -2.03 13.39
CA ILE A 276 16.05 -0.80 14.14
C ILE A 276 15.78 -0.98 15.64
N THR A 277 15.21 -2.07 16.03
CA THR A 277 15.10 -2.50 17.42
C THR A 277 16.45 -2.78 18.07
N ARG A 278 17.56 -2.36 17.46
CA ARG A 278 18.84 -2.33 18.17
C ARG A 278 18.70 -1.33 19.30
N TYR A 279 18.94 -1.80 20.49
CA TYR A 279 18.97 -1.01 21.72
C TYR A 279 19.72 0.33 21.53
N GLU A 280 20.81 0.32 20.80
CA GLU A 280 21.63 1.48 20.46
C GLU A 280 20.88 2.59 19.70
N GLU A 281 20.08 2.21 18.70
CA GLU A 281 19.34 3.18 17.89
C GLU A 281 18.15 3.78 18.66
N VAL A 282 17.45 2.95 19.43
CA VAL A 282 16.37 3.42 20.30
C VAL A 282 16.93 4.32 21.41
N HIS A 283 18.07 3.97 21.98
CA HIS A 283 18.76 4.79 22.98
C HIS A 283 19.22 6.13 22.37
N ARG A 284 19.81 6.10 21.18
CA ARG A 284 20.22 7.30 20.45
C ARG A 284 19.04 8.22 20.14
N TYR A 285 17.91 7.63 19.67
CA TYR A 285 16.67 8.37 19.47
C TYR A 285 16.18 9.04 20.78
N SER A 286 16.18 8.30 21.88
CA SER A 286 15.74 8.83 23.19
C SER A 286 16.62 9.96 23.70
N GLN A 287 17.92 9.94 23.39
CA GLN A 287 18.86 11.00 23.77
C GLN A 287 18.70 12.27 22.93
N LEU A 288 18.52 12.13 21.62
CA LEU A 288 18.50 13.24 20.68
C LEU A 288 17.11 13.84 20.49
N GLY A 289 16.06 13.05 20.71
CA GLY A 289 14.71 13.33 20.22
C GLY A 289 14.56 13.10 18.72
N GLU A 290 13.30 13.07 18.25
CA GLU A 290 12.96 12.64 16.88
C GLU A 290 13.68 13.46 15.80
N ILE A 291 13.63 14.78 15.88
CA ILE A 291 14.12 15.64 14.79
C ILE A 291 15.64 15.53 14.63
N ALA A 292 16.40 15.66 15.72
CA ALA A 292 17.86 15.60 15.67
C ALA A 292 18.34 14.19 15.24
N PHE A 293 17.67 13.14 15.72
CA PHE A 293 17.95 11.77 15.29
C PHE A 293 17.73 11.60 13.78
N LEU A 294 16.61 12.09 13.25
CA LEU A 294 16.30 11.99 11.82
C LEU A 294 17.25 12.82 10.96
N GLU A 295 17.66 14.00 11.42
CA GLU A 295 18.67 14.83 10.75
C GLU A 295 20.04 14.13 10.70
N GLU A 296 20.45 13.48 11.80
CA GLU A 296 21.68 12.67 11.85
C GLU A 296 21.62 11.52 10.82
N LYS A 297 20.54 10.74 10.84
CA LYS A 297 20.39 9.61 9.92
C LYS A 297 20.28 10.05 8.45
N GLY A 298 19.53 11.12 8.19
CA GLY A 298 19.42 11.68 6.85
C GLY A 298 20.74 12.23 6.31
N THR A 299 21.56 12.83 7.16
CA THR A 299 22.89 13.32 6.81
C THR A 299 23.83 12.17 6.49
N ALA A 300 23.85 11.14 7.34
CA ALA A 300 24.64 9.92 7.11
C ALA A 300 24.26 9.22 5.80
N ALA A 301 22.95 9.11 5.50
CA ALA A 301 22.47 8.53 4.24
C ALA A 301 22.94 9.33 3.02
N LYS A 302 22.81 10.65 3.04
CA LYS A 302 23.22 11.52 1.93
C LYS A 302 24.73 11.45 1.71
N GLU A 303 25.51 11.42 2.77
CA GLU A 303 26.96 11.30 2.68
C GLU A 303 27.37 9.94 2.11
N PHE A 304 26.74 8.84 2.54
CA PHE A 304 26.96 7.52 1.97
C PHE A 304 26.66 7.49 0.46
N ILE A 305 25.50 8.04 0.06
CA ILE A 305 25.10 8.10 -1.36
C ILE A 305 26.11 8.92 -2.17
N ARG A 306 26.60 10.03 -1.63
CA ARG A 306 27.58 10.89 -2.29
C ARG A 306 28.94 10.23 -2.46
N GLN A 307 29.39 9.50 -1.41
CA GLN A 307 30.70 8.81 -1.42
C GLN A 307 30.68 7.51 -2.21
N HIS A 308 29.53 6.82 -2.27
CA HIS A 308 29.39 5.49 -2.88
C HIS A 308 28.28 5.41 -3.95
N PRO A 309 28.30 6.25 -5.01
CA PRO A 309 27.19 6.32 -5.98
C PRO A 309 26.98 5.01 -6.74
N ALA A 310 28.05 4.30 -7.12
CA ALA A 310 27.97 3.01 -7.80
C ALA A 310 27.33 1.93 -6.90
N LEU A 311 27.73 1.89 -5.63
CA LEU A 311 27.16 0.95 -4.65
C LEU A 311 25.68 1.30 -4.39
N THR A 312 25.33 2.58 -4.25
CA THR A 312 23.95 3.03 -4.10
C THR A 312 23.06 2.57 -5.26
N LEU A 313 23.55 2.69 -6.50
CA LEU A 313 22.82 2.20 -7.68
C LEU A 313 22.68 0.67 -7.66
N GLN A 314 23.74 -0.06 -7.29
CA GLN A 314 23.69 -1.51 -7.14
C GLN A 314 22.67 -1.93 -6.05
N LEU A 315 22.64 -1.24 -4.92
CA LEU A 315 21.67 -1.49 -3.85
C LEU A 315 20.26 -1.17 -4.29
N ALA A 316 20.04 -0.08 -5.04
CA ALA A 316 18.74 0.25 -5.63
C ALA A 316 18.28 -0.85 -6.62
N ALA A 317 19.15 -1.32 -7.50
CA ALA A 317 18.85 -2.42 -8.43
C ALA A 317 18.45 -3.72 -7.69
N ARG A 318 19.18 -4.07 -6.62
CA ARG A 318 18.83 -5.22 -5.78
C ARG A 318 17.45 -5.04 -5.11
N ARG A 319 17.11 -3.82 -4.67
CA ARG A 319 15.78 -3.51 -4.11
C ARG A 319 14.68 -3.62 -5.16
N VAL A 320 14.92 -3.22 -6.40
CA VAL A 320 13.98 -3.47 -7.50
C VAL A 320 13.68 -4.97 -7.61
N VAL A 321 14.71 -5.80 -7.70
CA VAL A 321 14.53 -7.26 -7.77
C VAL A 321 13.77 -7.76 -6.53
N ALA A 322 14.17 -7.34 -5.34
CA ALA A 322 13.58 -7.80 -4.09
C ALA A 322 12.10 -7.43 -3.93
N ILE A 323 11.68 -6.23 -4.38
CA ILE A 323 10.28 -5.79 -4.28
C ILE A 323 9.36 -6.59 -5.22
N TRP A 324 9.90 -7.02 -6.36
CA TRP A 324 9.13 -7.75 -7.37
C TRP A 324 9.19 -9.25 -7.21
N MET A 325 10.35 -9.81 -6.88
CA MET A 325 10.55 -11.25 -6.73
C MET A 325 10.34 -11.77 -5.31
N GLY A 326 10.28 -10.87 -4.35
CA GLY A 326 10.32 -11.17 -2.93
C GLY A 326 11.72 -10.94 -2.35
N THR A 327 11.79 -10.64 -1.04
CA THR A 327 13.06 -10.39 -0.37
C THR A 327 13.88 -11.67 -0.23
N PRO A 328 15.21 -11.61 -0.37
CA PRO A 328 16.09 -12.77 -0.09
C PRO A 328 16.01 -13.26 1.37
N ALA A 329 15.55 -12.42 2.29
CA ALA A 329 15.34 -12.80 3.68
C ALA A 329 14.41 -14.01 3.86
N PRO A 330 13.32 -14.19 3.10
CA PRO A 330 12.65 -15.47 3.02
C PRO A 330 13.55 -16.63 2.58
N TRP A 331 14.54 -16.43 1.69
CA TRP A 331 15.33 -17.56 1.17
C TRP A 331 16.13 -18.29 2.23
N GLN A 332 16.70 -17.59 3.19
CA GLN A 332 17.47 -18.22 4.29
C GLN A 332 16.55 -18.90 5.31
N ASP A 333 15.33 -18.37 5.51
CA ASP A 333 14.30 -19.03 6.32
C ASP A 333 13.55 -20.09 5.51
N PHE A 334 13.43 -19.91 4.18
CA PHE A 334 12.90 -20.91 3.28
C PHE A 334 13.80 -22.14 3.11
N GLN A 335 15.09 -22.04 3.36
CA GLN A 335 15.94 -23.23 3.51
C GLN A 335 15.65 -23.99 4.81
N ARG A 336 15.00 -23.33 5.78
CA ARG A 336 14.53 -23.89 7.06
C ARG A 336 13.02 -24.12 7.10
N ALA A 337 12.25 -23.37 6.34
CA ALA A 337 10.82 -23.53 6.14
C ALA A 337 10.52 -24.40 4.90
N ASP A 338 9.30 -24.87 4.80
CA ASP A 338 8.82 -25.72 3.69
C ASP A 338 9.24 -25.15 2.33
N SER A 339 10.13 -25.87 1.65
CA SER A 339 10.67 -25.50 0.32
C SER A 339 9.56 -25.32 -0.74
N ASN A 340 8.39 -25.91 -0.53
CA ASN A 340 7.24 -25.85 -1.43
C ASN A 340 6.54 -24.50 -1.34
N LEU A 341 6.37 -23.94 -0.15
CA LEU A 341 5.80 -22.59 0.03
C LEU A 341 6.69 -21.53 -0.63
N ALA A 342 8.01 -21.65 -0.47
CA ALA A 342 8.96 -20.74 -1.12
C ALA A 342 8.85 -20.76 -2.64
N ARG A 343 8.80 -21.95 -3.23
CA ARG A 343 8.64 -22.14 -4.68
C ARG A 343 7.30 -21.58 -5.16
N PHE A 344 6.23 -21.78 -4.38
CA PHE A 344 4.91 -21.24 -4.69
C PHE A 344 4.95 -19.69 -4.72
N ILE A 345 5.49 -19.06 -3.69
CA ILE A 345 5.58 -17.57 -3.62
C ILE A 345 6.44 -17.03 -4.77
N LEU A 346 7.58 -17.66 -5.06
CA LEU A 346 8.42 -17.25 -6.18
C LEU A 346 7.68 -17.39 -7.51
N GLY A 347 7.05 -18.56 -7.75
CA GLY A 347 6.27 -18.80 -8.95
C GLY A 347 5.14 -17.78 -9.12
N TRP A 348 4.44 -17.46 -8.02
CA TRP A 348 3.40 -16.43 -8.02
C TRP A 348 3.94 -15.04 -8.38
N ASN A 349 5.08 -14.65 -7.79
CA ASN A 349 5.70 -13.37 -8.10
C ASN A 349 6.15 -13.29 -9.57
N VAL A 350 6.73 -14.36 -10.12
CA VAL A 350 7.05 -14.46 -11.57
C VAL A 350 5.80 -14.30 -12.42
N LEU A 351 4.73 -15.01 -12.11
CA LEU A 351 3.44 -14.91 -12.82
C LEU A 351 2.88 -13.48 -12.71
N THR A 352 2.99 -12.85 -11.57
CA THR A 352 2.56 -11.47 -11.36
C THR A 352 3.36 -10.49 -12.23
N ILE A 353 4.68 -10.65 -12.30
CA ILE A 353 5.55 -9.81 -13.14
C ILE A 353 5.19 -9.99 -14.62
N LEU A 354 5.12 -11.24 -15.08
CA LEU A 354 4.82 -11.56 -16.49
C LEU A 354 3.41 -11.08 -16.88
N GLY A 355 2.41 -11.35 -16.03
CA GLY A 355 1.05 -10.90 -16.26
C GLY A 355 0.90 -9.37 -16.24
N THR A 356 1.62 -8.69 -15.33
CA THR A 356 1.66 -7.23 -15.29
C THR A 356 2.33 -6.65 -16.53
N ALA A 357 3.48 -7.20 -16.95
CA ALA A 357 4.17 -6.77 -18.15
C ALA A 357 3.32 -6.98 -19.41
N ALA A 358 2.64 -8.12 -19.54
CA ALA A 358 1.70 -8.40 -20.62
C ALA A 358 0.51 -7.42 -20.60
N GLY A 359 -0.05 -7.13 -19.42
CA GLY A 359 -1.11 -6.13 -19.25
C GLY A 359 -0.66 -4.73 -19.66
N LEU A 360 0.53 -4.29 -19.23
CA LEU A 360 1.13 -3.04 -19.66
C LEU A 360 1.37 -3.01 -21.19
N ALA A 361 1.87 -4.10 -21.76
CA ALA A 361 2.02 -4.21 -23.21
C ALA A 361 0.68 -4.02 -23.93
N CYS A 362 -0.41 -4.63 -23.41
CA CYS A 362 -1.76 -4.39 -23.95
C CYS A 362 -2.16 -2.91 -23.90
N VAL A 363 -1.79 -2.18 -22.81
CA VAL A 363 -2.06 -0.75 -22.67
C VAL A 363 -1.32 0.07 -23.72
N PHE A 364 -0.02 -0.17 -23.92
CA PHE A 364 0.84 0.62 -24.78
C PHE A 364 0.69 0.29 -26.26
N ILE A 365 0.64 -1.01 -26.64
CA ILE A 365 0.57 -1.45 -28.04
C ILE A 365 -0.74 -0.99 -28.69
N VAL A 366 -1.86 -1.01 -27.94
CA VAL A 366 -3.17 -0.64 -28.48
C VAL A 366 -3.43 0.86 -28.36
N ARG A 367 -2.42 1.64 -27.91
CA ARG A 367 -2.50 3.11 -27.69
C ARG A 367 -3.74 3.52 -26.89
N ARG A 368 -4.16 2.69 -25.95
CA ARG A 368 -5.27 2.99 -25.05
C ARG A 368 -4.82 3.89 -23.90
N TRP A 369 -4.49 5.13 -24.20
CA TRP A 369 -4.03 6.14 -23.24
C TRP A 369 -4.96 6.32 -22.03
N PHE A 370 -6.22 5.91 -22.13
CA PHE A 370 -7.13 5.93 -21.00
C PHE A 370 -6.76 4.91 -19.90
N LEU A 371 -5.84 3.99 -20.15
CA LEU A 371 -5.35 3.02 -19.16
C LEU A 371 -4.09 3.51 -18.41
N LEU A 372 -3.52 4.66 -18.78
CA LEU A 372 -2.34 5.21 -18.09
C LEU A 372 -2.49 5.32 -16.56
N PRO A 373 -3.64 5.67 -15.99
CA PRO A 373 -3.80 5.68 -14.54
C PRO A 373 -3.49 4.33 -13.87
N VAL A 374 -3.80 3.21 -14.52
CA VAL A 374 -3.49 1.87 -14.00
C VAL A 374 -1.97 1.65 -13.99
N ALA A 375 -1.28 2.07 -15.06
CA ALA A 375 0.17 1.92 -15.20
C ALA A 375 0.96 2.77 -14.17
N ALA A 376 0.40 3.88 -13.69
CA ALA A 376 1.04 4.72 -12.69
C ALA A 376 1.35 3.96 -11.39
N TYR A 377 0.50 3.00 -10.99
CA TYR A 377 0.73 2.24 -9.76
C TYR A 377 1.98 1.36 -9.83
N PRO A 378 2.16 0.44 -10.79
CA PRO A 378 3.38 -0.37 -10.84
C PRO A 378 4.63 0.42 -11.24
N LEU A 379 4.50 1.52 -12.00
CA LEU A 379 5.66 2.24 -12.52
C LEU A 379 6.14 3.36 -11.59
N VAL A 380 5.25 4.00 -10.83
CA VAL A 380 5.58 5.20 -10.04
C VAL A 380 5.60 4.91 -8.54
N PHE A 381 4.57 4.23 -8.03
CA PHE A 381 4.44 4.02 -6.58
C PHE A 381 5.66 3.33 -5.94
N PRO A 382 6.31 2.31 -6.54
CA PRO A 382 7.45 1.64 -5.93
C PRO A 382 8.75 2.44 -5.95
N LEU A 383 8.84 3.55 -6.69
CA LEU A 383 10.10 4.30 -6.90
C LEU A 383 10.73 4.75 -5.58
N VAL A 384 9.92 5.19 -4.62
CA VAL A 384 10.43 5.62 -3.30
C VAL A 384 11.11 4.47 -2.58
N TYR A 385 10.57 3.27 -2.70
CA TYR A 385 11.09 2.07 -2.04
C TYR A 385 12.36 1.52 -2.70
N TYR A 386 12.61 1.84 -3.97
CA TYR A 386 13.90 1.52 -4.60
C TYR A 386 15.06 2.32 -4.01
N LEU A 387 14.77 3.48 -3.41
CA LEU A 387 15.76 4.34 -2.77
C LEU A 387 15.87 4.10 -1.25
N THR A 388 14.84 3.56 -0.62
CA THR A 388 14.75 3.39 0.84
C THR A 388 14.92 1.92 1.25
N GLN A 389 13.93 1.32 1.84
CA GLN A 389 13.93 -0.08 2.24
C GLN A 389 12.93 -0.92 1.44
N VAL A 390 13.09 -2.25 1.49
CA VAL A 390 12.24 -3.19 0.77
C VAL A 390 11.50 -4.14 1.70
N SER A 391 10.18 -4.25 1.47
CA SER A 391 9.33 -5.28 2.01
C SER A 391 8.18 -5.54 1.04
N LEU A 392 7.69 -6.77 0.93
CA LEU A 392 6.49 -7.09 0.13
C LEU A 392 5.28 -6.29 0.60
N ARG A 393 5.19 -5.98 1.90
CA ARG A 393 4.19 -5.10 2.49
C ARG A 393 4.15 -3.72 1.83
N LEU A 394 5.30 -3.16 1.45
CA LEU A 394 5.41 -1.83 0.84
C LEU A 394 4.89 -1.80 -0.60
N ARG A 395 4.95 -2.95 -1.33
CA ARG A 395 4.34 -3.09 -2.66
C ARG A 395 2.83 -3.28 -2.59
N HIS A 396 2.32 -3.84 -1.51
CA HIS A 396 0.94 -4.29 -1.39
C HIS A 396 -0.14 -3.27 -1.84
N PRO A 397 -0.01 -1.95 -1.63
CA PRO A 397 -0.96 -0.97 -2.17
C PRO A 397 -1.08 -1.00 -3.71
N CYS A 398 -0.05 -1.49 -4.42
CA CYS A 398 -0.09 -1.65 -5.89
C CYS A 398 -0.72 -2.96 -6.34
N ASP A 399 -0.72 -4.00 -5.52
CA ASP A 399 -1.10 -5.35 -5.93
C ASP A 399 -2.50 -5.43 -6.56
N PRO A 400 -3.53 -4.65 -6.14
CA PRO A 400 -4.80 -4.61 -6.86
C PRO A 400 -4.70 -4.15 -8.31
N ALA A 401 -3.81 -3.18 -8.60
CA ALA A 401 -3.57 -2.73 -9.97
C ALA A 401 -2.80 -3.78 -10.79
N LEU A 402 -1.92 -4.58 -10.15
CA LEU A 402 -1.27 -5.72 -10.79
C LEU A 402 -2.31 -6.78 -11.16
N ALA A 403 -3.21 -7.14 -10.25
CA ALA A 403 -4.30 -8.08 -10.52
C ALA A 403 -5.20 -7.59 -11.69
N LEU A 404 -5.43 -6.28 -11.78
CA LEU A 404 -6.17 -5.66 -12.88
C LEU A 404 -5.45 -5.83 -14.24
N LEU A 405 -4.14 -5.57 -14.27
CA LEU A 405 -3.31 -5.72 -15.46
C LEU A 405 -3.19 -7.19 -15.90
N MET A 406 -3.03 -8.10 -14.94
CA MET A 406 -3.04 -9.56 -15.21
C MET A 406 -4.37 -10.00 -15.81
N ALA A 407 -5.51 -9.55 -15.24
CA ALA A 407 -6.83 -9.87 -15.77
C ALA A 407 -7.03 -9.34 -17.19
N LEU A 408 -6.54 -8.12 -17.46
CA LEU A 408 -6.55 -7.55 -18.80
C LEU A 408 -5.74 -8.41 -19.79
N ALA A 409 -4.53 -8.82 -19.41
CA ALA A 409 -3.69 -9.70 -20.24
C ALA A 409 -4.39 -11.04 -20.57
N ILE A 410 -4.94 -11.69 -19.54
CA ILE A 410 -5.63 -12.98 -19.68
C ILE A 410 -6.85 -12.86 -20.59
N THR A 411 -7.62 -11.78 -20.49
CA THR A 411 -8.87 -11.63 -21.24
C THR A 411 -8.70 -10.91 -22.58
N TRP A 412 -7.50 -10.45 -22.90
CA TRP A 412 -7.20 -9.69 -24.11
C TRP A 412 -7.60 -10.36 -25.43
N PRO A 413 -7.37 -11.68 -25.66
CA PRO A 413 -7.78 -12.34 -26.89
C PRO A 413 -9.28 -12.18 -27.16
N TRP A 414 -10.11 -12.35 -26.13
CA TRP A 414 -11.57 -12.25 -26.24
C TRP A 414 -12.06 -10.81 -26.43
N LEU A 415 -11.32 -9.82 -25.94
CA LEU A 415 -11.63 -8.39 -26.17
C LEU A 415 -11.38 -7.99 -27.62
N ARG A 416 -10.35 -8.58 -28.28
CA ARG A 416 -10.06 -8.34 -29.71
C ARG A 416 -11.13 -8.95 -30.61
N THR A 417 -11.51 -10.20 -30.39
CA THR A 417 -12.52 -10.88 -31.22
C THR A 417 -13.87 -10.17 -31.17
N ALA A 418 -14.30 -9.71 -30.00
CA ALA A 418 -15.53 -8.93 -29.84
C ALA A 418 -15.47 -7.58 -30.57
N ALA A 419 -14.31 -6.91 -30.63
CA ALA A 419 -14.14 -5.65 -31.34
C ALA A 419 -14.23 -5.84 -32.87
N HIS A 420 -13.70 -6.92 -33.40
CA HIS A 420 -13.79 -7.24 -34.84
C HIS A 420 -15.20 -7.66 -35.25
N ALA A 421 -15.93 -8.40 -34.39
CA ALA A 421 -17.31 -8.82 -34.66
C ALA A 421 -18.31 -7.64 -34.66
N ASN A 422 -18.01 -6.52 -34.02
CA ASN A 422 -18.86 -5.32 -34.03
C ASN A 422 -18.47 -4.29 -35.11
N ALA A 423 -17.38 -4.52 -35.83
CA ALA A 423 -16.88 -3.64 -36.90
C ALA A 423 -17.14 -4.17 -38.32
N GLY A 424 -17.64 -5.38 -38.46
CA GLY A 424 -18.15 -6.00 -39.69
C GLY A 424 -19.66 -6.14 -39.63
#